data_05768d44f3e420211dc75d4fdf794926
#
_entry.id   05768d44f3e420211dc75d4fdf794926
#
_cell.length_a   1.000
_cell.length_b   1.000
_cell.length_c   1.000
_cell.angle_alpha   90.00
_cell.angle_beta   90.00
_cell.angle_gamma   90.00
#
_symmetry.space_group_name_H-M   'P 1'
#
loop_
_entity.id
_entity.type
_entity.pdbx_description
1 polymer ?
#
loop_
_entity_poly.entity_id
_entity_poly.type
_entity_poly.pdbx_seq_one_letter_code
_entity_poly.pdbx_strand_id
1 'polypeptide(L)'
;MQSNGIKRVLVTGANGQLGREMRRLGAASPNEYTFTDVAELDITDAGAVMSSVKAGGYDIILNCAAYTNVDRAEDDEAAAEKINCDAVRNLAEAAKQTGAVLFHISTDYVFGGDGNTPRREDMPLSPLGAYGRTKLHGEQAVEATGCRAVIVRTAWLYSEYGNNFLKTMLRLTAERPELNVVFDQVGSPTYAGDLAIALFTIIEGGLYEGREGVYHFSNEGVCSWYDFAVEIARAAGHDACVIHPCHSDEFPSKVKRPAYSVLDKSKIKQTFGLDIPHWRESMEYCIGRLKKAEQQ
;
A
#
# COMPACT_ATOMS: atom_id res chain seq x y z
N MET A 1 11.86 -30.99 -9.88
CA MET A 1 12.58 -29.71 -9.79
C MET A 1 12.21 -28.93 -11.05
N GLN A 2 11.25 -28.01 -10.96
CA GLN A 2 10.95 -27.10 -12.08
C GLN A 2 12.15 -26.17 -12.22
N SER A 3 12.69 -26.03 -13.42
CA SER A 3 13.74 -25.06 -13.74
C SER A 3 13.18 -23.66 -13.42
N ASN A 4 13.63 -23.05 -12.34
CA ASN A 4 13.33 -21.66 -12.07
C ASN A 4 14.07 -20.82 -13.12
N GLY A 5 13.45 -20.65 -14.30
CA GLY A 5 13.88 -19.66 -15.26
C GLY A 5 13.79 -18.25 -14.63
N ILE A 6 14.58 -17.31 -15.17
CA ILE A 6 14.49 -15.89 -14.81
C ILE A 6 13.06 -15.42 -15.07
N LYS A 7 12.40 -14.88 -14.05
CA LYS A 7 11.04 -14.31 -14.16
C LYS A 7 11.12 -12.85 -14.61
N ARG A 8 10.15 -12.45 -15.41
CA ARG A 8 10.00 -11.07 -15.86
C ARG A 8 8.84 -10.41 -15.11
N VAL A 9 9.14 -9.35 -14.38
CA VAL A 9 8.21 -8.65 -13.47
C VAL A 9 7.99 -7.23 -13.98
N LEU A 10 6.74 -6.89 -14.32
CA LEU A 10 6.32 -5.52 -14.58
C LEU A 10 5.86 -4.87 -13.27
N VAL A 11 6.44 -3.74 -12.91
CA VAL A 11 6.01 -2.93 -11.75
C VAL A 11 5.43 -1.62 -12.26
N THR A 12 4.15 -1.36 -12.01
CA THR A 12 3.48 -0.10 -12.33
C THR A 12 3.44 0.83 -11.12
N GLY A 13 3.31 2.14 -11.33
CA GLY A 13 3.39 3.13 -10.24
C GLY A 13 4.78 3.16 -9.59
N ALA A 14 5.82 2.98 -10.40
CA ALA A 14 7.19 2.78 -9.94
C ALA A 14 7.81 4.01 -9.25
N ASN A 15 7.24 5.20 -9.42
CA ASN A 15 7.70 6.43 -8.78
C ASN A 15 7.01 6.69 -7.43
N GLY A 16 5.99 5.89 -7.07
CA GLY A 16 5.33 5.92 -5.77
C GLY A 16 6.18 5.32 -4.64
N GLN A 17 5.67 5.39 -3.42
CA GLN A 17 6.37 4.91 -2.21
C GLN A 17 6.80 3.44 -2.34
N LEU A 18 5.84 2.55 -2.61
CA LEU A 18 6.08 1.12 -2.75
C LEU A 18 6.90 0.78 -4.00
N GLY A 19 6.61 1.43 -5.14
CA GLY A 19 7.34 1.22 -6.39
C GLY A 19 8.83 1.53 -6.27
N ARG A 20 9.19 2.59 -5.54
CA ARG A 20 10.61 2.94 -5.27
C ARG A 20 11.31 1.93 -4.37
N GLU A 21 10.63 1.40 -3.35
CA GLU A 21 11.18 0.33 -2.51
C GLU A 21 11.34 -0.97 -3.31
N MET A 22 10.38 -1.32 -4.17
CA MET A 22 10.53 -2.46 -5.09
C MET A 22 11.69 -2.27 -6.07
N ARG A 23 11.92 -1.05 -6.58
CA ARG A 23 13.07 -0.74 -7.45
C ARG A 23 14.40 -0.97 -6.71
N ARG A 24 14.48 -0.57 -5.44
CA ARG A 24 15.66 -0.79 -4.61
C ARG A 24 15.97 -2.28 -4.43
N LEU A 25 14.96 -3.10 -4.19
CA LEU A 25 15.11 -4.54 -4.01
C LEU A 25 15.40 -5.25 -5.34
N GLY A 26 14.66 -4.90 -6.40
CA GLY A 26 14.79 -5.49 -7.72
C GLY A 26 16.16 -5.28 -8.37
N ALA A 27 16.90 -4.23 -7.97
CA ALA A 27 18.24 -3.95 -8.49
C ALA A 27 19.27 -5.06 -8.20
N ALA A 28 19.05 -5.87 -7.16
CA ALA A 28 19.93 -6.99 -6.78
C ALA A 28 19.28 -8.36 -7.07
N SER A 29 18.10 -8.40 -7.72
CA SER A 29 17.41 -9.63 -8.03
C SER A 29 18.02 -10.36 -9.23
N PRO A 30 18.01 -11.71 -9.24
CA PRO A 30 18.28 -12.49 -10.44
C PRO A 30 17.14 -12.41 -11.49
N ASN A 31 15.94 -11.98 -11.10
CA ASN A 31 14.81 -11.78 -11.98
C ASN A 31 14.86 -10.41 -12.68
N GLU A 32 14.18 -10.29 -13.83
CA GLU A 32 14.14 -9.06 -14.63
C GLU A 32 12.96 -8.18 -14.21
N TYR A 33 13.24 -7.03 -13.60
CA TYR A 33 12.23 -6.06 -13.20
C TYR A 33 12.16 -4.89 -14.19
N THR A 34 10.98 -4.67 -14.76
CA THR A 34 10.66 -3.47 -15.56
C THR A 34 9.80 -2.53 -14.73
N PHE A 35 10.26 -1.31 -14.55
CA PHE A 35 9.59 -0.29 -13.72
C PHE A 35 8.98 0.78 -14.60
N THR A 36 7.65 0.97 -14.51
CA THR A 36 6.89 1.94 -15.30
C THR A 36 6.04 2.83 -14.40
N ASP A 37 5.88 4.06 -14.85
CA ASP A 37 4.91 5.02 -14.33
C ASP A 37 4.07 5.56 -15.49
N VAL A 38 3.21 6.56 -15.25
CA VAL A 38 2.29 7.07 -16.27
C VAL A 38 2.97 7.53 -17.55
N ALA A 39 4.21 8.01 -17.48
CA ALA A 39 4.98 8.46 -18.64
C ALA A 39 5.42 7.30 -19.55
N GLU A 40 5.77 6.14 -18.98
CA GLU A 40 6.20 4.95 -19.71
C GLU A 40 5.02 4.05 -20.08
N LEU A 41 4.01 3.96 -19.21
CA LEU A 41 2.81 3.15 -19.42
C LEU A 41 1.61 3.75 -18.67
N ASP A 42 0.73 4.43 -19.42
CA ASP A 42 -0.57 4.83 -18.88
C ASP A 42 -1.46 3.59 -18.74
N ILE A 43 -1.63 3.11 -17.51
CA ILE A 43 -2.45 1.93 -17.22
C ILE A 43 -3.95 2.14 -17.48
N THR A 44 -4.40 3.38 -17.71
CA THR A 44 -5.79 3.68 -18.10
C THR A 44 -6.05 3.42 -19.59
N ASP A 45 -5.01 3.26 -20.41
CA ASP A 45 -5.10 2.85 -21.82
C ASP A 45 -5.01 1.32 -21.94
N ALA A 46 -6.14 0.69 -22.14
CA ALA A 46 -6.25 -0.76 -22.28
C ALA A 46 -5.40 -1.34 -23.45
N GLY A 47 -5.29 -0.59 -24.55
CA GLY A 47 -4.52 -1.00 -25.73
C GLY A 47 -3.02 -0.96 -25.43
N ALA A 48 -2.55 0.12 -24.80
CA ALA A 48 -1.16 0.27 -24.37
C ALA A 48 -0.76 -0.82 -23.36
N VAL A 49 -1.61 -1.07 -22.34
CA VAL A 49 -1.39 -2.13 -21.34
C VAL A 49 -1.25 -3.49 -22.01
N MET A 50 -2.22 -3.88 -22.85
CA MET A 50 -2.21 -5.17 -23.52
C MET A 50 -0.98 -5.35 -24.41
N SER A 51 -0.64 -4.32 -25.18
CA SER A 51 0.54 -4.33 -26.06
C SER A 51 1.83 -4.46 -25.29
N SER A 52 1.98 -3.68 -24.22
CA SER A 52 3.16 -3.69 -23.35
C SER A 52 3.34 -5.04 -22.65
N VAL A 53 2.26 -5.59 -22.07
CA VAL A 53 2.33 -6.86 -21.33
C VAL A 53 2.66 -8.02 -22.28
N LYS A 54 2.05 -8.06 -23.47
CA LYS A 54 2.37 -9.08 -24.49
C LYS A 54 3.81 -8.97 -25.01
N ALA A 55 4.25 -7.76 -25.36
CA ALA A 55 5.61 -7.54 -25.87
C ALA A 55 6.67 -7.82 -24.80
N GLY A 56 6.36 -7.47 -23.56
CA GLY A 56 7.24 -7.69 -22.42
C GLY A 56 7.38 -9.17 -22.01
N GLY A 57 6.39 -10.01 -22.28
CA GLY A 57 6.37 -11.42 -21.88
C GLY A 57 6.52 -11.58 -20.37
N TYR A 58 5.81 -10.75 -19.59
CA TYR A 58 5.90 -10.75 -18.15
C TYR A 58 5.20 -11.95 -17.52
N ASP A 59 5.87 -12.58 -16.55
CA ASP A 59 5.30 -13.64 -15.71
C ASP A 59 4.46 -13.05 -14.58
N ILE A 60 4.80 -11.83 -14.15
CA ILE A 60 4.18 -11.15 -13.01
C ILE A 60 3.94 -9.68 -13.36
N ILE A 61 2.78 -9.18 -12.96
CA ILE A 61 2.45 -7.75 -12.96
C ILE A 61 2.22 -7.32 -11.51
N LEU A 62 3.08 -6.44 -10.98
CA LEU A 62 2.91 -5.85 -9.66
C LEU A 62 2.36 -4.43 -9.81
N ASN A 63 1.08 -4.26 -9.51
CA ASN A 63 0.42 -2.96 -9.57
C ASN A 63 0.55 -2.20 -8.25
N CYS A 64 1.48 -1.24 -8.21
CA CYS A 64 1.65 -0.26 -7.13
C CYS A 64 0.97 1.08 -7.45
N ALA A 65 0.41 1.26 -8.65
CA ALA A 65 -0.28 2.48 -9.03
C ALA A 65 -1.67 2.56 -8.38
N ALA A 66 -2.00 3.71 -7.83
CA ALA A 66 -3.32 3.99 -7.30
C ALA A 66 -3.56 5.50 -7.17
N TYR A 67 -4.82 5.91 -7.23
CA TYR A 67 -5.26 7.22 -6.78
C TYR A 67 -5.43 7.17 -5.25
N THR A 68 -4.51 7.79 -4.49
CA THR A 68 -4.41 7.62 -3.03
C THR A 68 -4.84 8.84 -2.21
N ASN A 69 -5.18 9.95 -2.85
CA ASN A 69 -5.65 11.14 -2.15
C ASN A 69 -7.11 10.96 -1.73
N VAL A 70 -7.32 10.57 -0.47
CA VAL A 70 -8.62 10.21 0.10
C VAL A 70 -9.61 11.38 0.03
N ASP A 71 -9.18 12.59 0.43
CA ASP A 71 -10.05 13.76 0.45
C ASP A 71 -10.40 14.23 -0.97
N ARG A 72 -9.45 14.19 -1.89
CA ARG A 72 -9.68 14.58 -3.29
C ARG A 72 -10.49 13.54 -4.07
N ALA A 73 -10.49 12.29 -3.65
CA ALA A 73 -11.34 11.27 -4.26
C ALA A 73 -12.84 11.56 -4.04
N GLU A 74 -13.24 12.23 -2.95
CA GLU A 74 -14.61 12.69 -2.76
C GLU A 74 -15.00 13.82 -3.72
N ASP A 75 -14.04 14.68 -4.07
CA ASP A 75 -14.28 15.77 -5.02
C ASP A 75 -14.30 15.29 -6.48
N ASP A 76 -13.58 14.20 -6.80
CA ASP A 76 -13.43 13.64 -8.15
C ASP A 76 -13.36 12.11 -8.10
N GLU A 77 -14.50 11.49 -7.77
CA GLU A 77 -14.64 10.04 -7.71
C GLU A 77 -14.41 9.40 -9.08
N ALA A 78 -14.76 10.08 -10.18
CA ALA A 78 -14.55 9.56 -11.52
C ALA A 78 -13.06 9.39 -11.88
N ALA A 79 -12.20 10.34 -11.48
CA ALA A 79 -10.76 10.18 -11.66
C ALA A 79 -10.19 9.07 -10.77
N ALA A 80 -10.70 8.94 -9.54
CA ALA A 80 -10.32 7.84 -8.66
C ALA A 80 -10.75 6.48 -9.23
N GLU A 81 -11.98 6.36 -9.73
CA GLU A 81 -12.53 5.14 -10.36
C GLU A 81 -11.70 4.73 -11.58
N LYS A 82 -11.35 5.70 -12.44
CA LYS A 82 -10.54 5.43 -13.65
C LYS A 82 -9.20 4.76 -13.31
N ILE A 83 -8.54 5.17 -12.21
CA ILE A 83 -7.23 4.64 -11.82
C ILE A 83 -7.38 3.40 -10.93
N ASN A 84 -8.29 3.44 -9.95
CA ASN A 84 -8.41 2.38 -8.95
C ASN A 84 -9.26 1.18 -9.41
N CYS A 85 -10.08 1.33 -10.45
CA CYS A 85 -10.93 0.28 -10.99
C CYS A 85 -10.63 -0.01 -12.47
N ASP A 86 -10.82 0.96 -13.39
CA ASP A 86 -10.72 0.67 -14.82
C ASP A 86 -9.29 0.29 -15.24
N ALA A 87 -8.29 1.00 -14.75
CA ALA A 87 -6.89 0.66 -15.00
C ALA A 87 -6.51 -0.71 -14.39
N VAL A 88 -7.06 -1.05 -13.22
CA VAL A 88 -6.85 -2.36 -12.59
C VAL A 88 -7.47 -3.46 -13.43
N ARG A 89 -8.67 -3.23 -14.00
CA ARG A 89 -9.31 -4.14 -14.95
C ARG A 89 -8.44 -4.38 -16.19
N ASN A 90 -7.85 -3.32 -16.75
CA ASN A 90 -6.95 -3.44 -17.91
C ASN A 90 -5.75 -4.35 -17.62
N LEU A 91 -5.12 -4.17 -16.43
CA LEU A 91 -4.01 -5.02 -15.98
C LEU A 91 -4.45 -6.48 -15.75
N ALA A 92 -5.63 -6.69 -15.15
CA ALA A 92 -6.18 -8.01 -14.87
C ALA A 92 -6.52 -8.76 -16.19
N GLU A 93 -7.10 -8.07 -17.17
CA GLU A 93 -7.39 -8.63 -18.50
C GLU A 93 -6.10 -8.99 -19.26
N ALA A 94 -5.08 -8.13 -19.18
CA ALA A 94 -3.78 -8.43 -19.77
C ALA A 94 -3.13 -9.64 -19.10
N ALA A 95 -3.16 -9.70 -17.76
CA ALA A 95 -2.67 -10.85 -16.99
C ALA A 95 -3.40 -12.14 -17.39
N LYS A 96 -4.74 -12.09 -17.50
CA LYS A 96 -5.57 -13.25 -17.93
C LYS A 96 -5.17 -13.76 -19.31
N GLN A 97 -4.98 -12.83 -20.28
CA GLN A 97 -4.68 -13.22 -21.67
C GLN A 97 -3.25 -13.75 -21.85
N THR A 98 -2.30 -13.29 -21.04
CA THR A 98 -0.88 -13.70 -21.14
C THR A 98 -0.51 -14.83 -20.18
N GLY A 99 -1.37 -15.15 -19.20
CA GLY A 99 -1.07 -16.12 -18.14
C GLY A 99 -0.22 -15.55 -17.01
N ALA A 100 0.09 -14.25 -17.01
CA ALA A 100 0.81 -13.60 -15.92
C ALA A 100 -0.01 -13.63 -14.61
N VAL A 101 0.68 -13.53 -13.47
CA VAL A 101 0.03 -13.37 -12.16
C VAL A 101 0.00 -11.90 -11.78
N LEU A 102 -1.20 -11.40 -11.43
CA LEU A 102 -1.38 -10.02 -11.00
C LEU A 102 -1.22 -9.91 -9.47
N PHE A 103 -0.26 -9.12 -9.01
CA PHE A 103 -0.20 -8.62 -7.64
C PHE A 103 -0.83 -7.24 -7.59
N HIS A 104 -1.91 -7.07 -6.81
CA HIS A 104 -2.62 -5.79 -6.71
C HIS A 104 -2.63 -5.28 -5.27
N ILE A 105 -2.23 -4.02 -5.07
CA ILE A 105 -2.24 -3.39 -3.75
C ILE A 105 -3.58 -2.69 -3.52
N SER A 106 -4.31 -3.13 -2.50
CA SER A 106 -5.57 -2.55 -2.05
C SER A 106 -5.42 -1.89 -0.67
N THR A 107 -6.53 -1.63 0.02
CA THR A 107 -6.59 -0.78 1.20
C THR A 107 -7.52 -1.34 2.29
N ASP A 108 -7.25 -0.97 3.54
CA ASP A 108 -8.13 -1.14 4.70
C ASP A 108 -9.44 -0.34 4.57
N TYR A 109 -9.48 0.73 3.76
CA TYR A 109 -10.67 1.56 3.51
C TYR A 109 -11.82 0.82 2.80
N VAL A 110 -11.63 -0.43 2.38
CA VAL A 110 -12.72 -1.29 1.91
C VAL A 110 -13.64 -1.73 3.05
N PHE A 111 -13.22 -1.57 4.32
CA PHE A 111 -14.02 -1.85 5.51
C PHE A 111 -14.66 -0.58 6.07
N GLY A 112 -15.84 -0.72 6.73
CA GLY A 112 -16.61 0.40 7.29
C GLY A 112 -16.06 1.01 8.58
N GLY A 113 -15.10 0.36 9.23
CA GLY A 113 -14.47 0.87 10.45
C GLY A 113 -15.25 0.65 11.73
N ASP A 114 -16.39 -0.04 11.70
CA ASP A 114 -17.18 -0.37 12.89
C ASP A 114 -16.55 -1.52 13.68
N GLY A 115 -16.80 -1.55 15.01
CA GLY A 115 -16.30 -2.62 15.90
C GLY A 115 -14.85 -2.40 16.34
N ASN A 116 -14.27 -3.42 16.97
CA ASN A 116 -12.99 -3.33 17.68
C ASN A 116 -12.13 -4.60 17.53
N THR A 117 -12.41 -5.42 16.54
CA THR A 117 -11.65 -6.63 16.24
C THR A 117 -10.90 -6.50 14.94
N PRO A 118 -9.67 -7.03 14.82
CA PRO A 118 -8.91 -7.00 13.59
C PRO A 118 -9.69 -7.58 12.40
N ARG A 119 -9.65 -6.88 11.27
CA ARG A 119 -10.37 -7.24 10.05
C ARG A 119 -9.70 -8.42 9.37
N ARG A 120 -10.43 -9.53 9.19
CA ARG A 120 -9.99 -10.66 8.38
C ARG A 120 -10.45 -10.47 6.92
N GLU A 121 -9.81 -11.20 6.03
CA GLU A 121 -10.05 -11.10 4.59
C GLU A 121 -11.47 -11.53 4.18
N ASP A 122 -12.11 -12.38 4.97
CA ASP A 122 -13.47 -12.92 4.76
C ASP A 122 -14.59 -12.06 5.35
N MET A 123 -14.26 -10.95 6.04
CA MET A 123 -15.27 -10.08 6.63
C MET A 123 -15.99 -9.21 5.58
N PRO A 124 -17.26 -8.83 5.83
CA PRO A 124 -18.02 -7.98 4.93
C PRO A 124 -17.31 -6.64 4.64
N LEU A 125 -17.35 -6.22 3.38
CA LEU A 125 -16.78 -4.97 2.90
C LEU A 125 -17.87 -3.91 2.83
N SER A 126 -17.61 -2.72 3.36
CA SER A 126 -18.57 -1.61 3.43
C SER A 126 -17.83 -0.26 3.45
N PRO A 127 -17.18 0.13 2.36
CA PRO A 127 -16.37 1.36 2.30
C PRO A 127 -17.22 2.60 2.59
N LEU A 128 -16.68 3.53 3.40
CA LEU A 128 -17.37 4.75 3.81
C LEU A 128 -17.26 5.88 2.78
N GLY A 129 -16.16 5.96 2.05
CA GLY A 129 -15.84 7.06 1.14
C GLY A 129 -15.46 6.59 -0.27
N ALA A 130 -15.34 7.55 -1.21
CA ALA A 130 -15.05 7.33 -2.61
C ALA A 130 -13.73 6.54 -2.83
N TYR A 131 -12.68 6.89 -2.08
CA TYR A 131 -11.41 6.15 -2.15
C TYR A 131 -11.61 4.66 -1.86
N GLY A 132 -12.27 4.32 -0.76
CA GLY A 132 -12.54 2.93 -0.38
C GLY A 132 -13.42 2.21 -1.40
N ARG A 133 -14.46 2.88 -1.92
CA ARG A 133 -15.36 2.32 -2.96
C ARG A 133 -14.60 2.01 -4.24
N THR A 134 -13.84 2.96 -4.77
CA THR A 134 -13.11 2.78 -6.04
C THR A 134 -12.02 1.71 -5.92
N LYS A 135 -11.36 1.59 -4.76
CA LYS A 135 -10.42 0.48 -4.49
C LYS A 135 -11.12 -0.87 -4.42
N LEU A 136 -12.31 -0.95 -3.79
CA LEU A 136 -13.12 -2.16 -3.77
C LEU A 136 -13.59 -2.55 -5.17
N HIS A 137 -14.01 -1.58 -6.00
CA HIS A 137 -14.35 -1.85 -7.41
C HIS A 137 -13.17 -2.43 -8.18
N GLY A 138 -11.93 -2.00 -7.88
CA GLY A 138 -10.72 -2.59 -8.43
C GLY A 138 -10.53 -4.06 -8.04
N GLU A 139 -10.72 -4.42 -6.76
CA GLU A 139 -10.69 -5.82 -6.32
C GLU A 139 -11.75 -6.65 -7.06
N GLN A 140 -12.97 -6.14 -7.16
CA GLN A 140 -14.07 -6.80 -7.87
C GLN A 140 -13.78 -6.95 -9.37
N ALA A 141 -13.13 -5.96 -10.00
CA ALA A 141 -12.70 -6.04 -11.39
C ALA A 141 -11.67 -7.17 -11.59
N VAL A 142 -10.70 -7.33 -10.67
CA VAL A 142 -9.76 -8.45 -10.70
C VAL A 142 -10.50 -9.79 -10.59
N GLU A 143 -11.40 -9.92 -9.63
CA GLU A 143 -12.21 -11.15 -9.42
C GLU A 143 -13.04 -11.48 -10.66
N ALA A 144 -13.73 -10.49 -11.24
CA ALA A 144 -14.59 -10.67 -12.41
C ALA A 144 -13.81 -11.15 -13.66
N THR A 145 -12.54 -10.76 -13.81
CA THR A 145 -11.71 -11.28 -14.90
C THR A 145 -11.36 -12.76 -14.73
N GLY A 146 -11.28 -13.25 -13.49
CA GLY A 146 -10.80 -14.58 -13.16
C GLY A 146 -9.34 -14.80 -13.56
N CYS A 147 -8.50 -13.76 -13.55
CA CYS A 147 -7.05 -13.90 -13.68
C CYS A 147 -6.46 -14.47 -12.39
N ARG A 148 -5.27 -15.06 -12.50
CA ARG A 148 -4.50 -15.44 -11.30
C ARG A 148 -4.05 -14.17 -10.60
N ALA A 149 -4.43 -13.97 -9.34
CA ALA A 149 -4.11 -12.76 -8.62
C ALA A 149 -3.83 -12.96 -7.14
N VAL A 150 -2.90 -12.15 -6.62
CA VAL A 150 -2.65 -11.92 -5.20
C VAL A 150 -3.01 -10.47 -4.90
N ILE A 151 -4.07 -10.25 -4.13
CA ILE A 151 -4.50 -8.92 -3.71
C ILE A 151 -4.01 -8.71 -2.28
N VAL A 152 -3.27 -7.62 -2.04
CA VAL A 152 -2.77 -7.28 -0.70
C VAL A 152 -3.41 -5.97 -0.24
N ARG A 153 -4.30 -6.05 0.76
CA ARG A 153 -4.83 -4.86 1.44
C ARG A 153 -3.81 -4.39 2.47
N THR A 154 -3.51 -3.10 2.45
CA THR A 154 -2.58 -2.45 3.39
C THR A 154 -3.21 -1.21 4.01
N ALA A 155 -2.60 -0.67 5.06
CA ALA A 155 -3.09 0.48 5.80
C ALA A 155 -1.95 1.46 6.11
N TRP A 156 -2.24 2.77 6.16
CA TRP A 156 -1.36 3.81 6.70
C TRP A 156 0.07 3.76 6.15
N LEU A 157 0.20 3.62 4.81
CA LEU A 157 1.48 3.44 4.14
C LEU A 157 2.35 4.70 4.23
N TYR A 158 3.58 4.54 4.67
CA TYR A 158 4.59 5.60 4.73
C TYR A 158 5.96 5.09 4.27
N SER A 159 6.82 6.02 3.87
CA SER A 159 8.20 5.77 3.51
C SER A 159 9.01 7.08 3.49
N GLU A 160 10.27 7.00 3.12
CA GLU A 160 11.14 8.14 2.83
C GLU A 160 10.69 8.91 1.59
N TYR A 161 9.90 8.26 0.72
CA TYR A 161 9.48 8.80 -0.57
C TYR A 161 8.08 9.41 -0.51
N GLY A 162 7.84 10.36 -1.42
CA GLY A 162 6.52 10.98 -1.57
C GLY A 162 6.05 11.77 -0.35
N ASN A 163 4.76 12.07 -0.31
CA ASN A 163 4.09 12.72 0.82
C ASN A 163 3.36 11.67 1.64
N ASN A 164 3.53 11.69 2.95
CA ASN A 164 2.89 10.78 3.87
C ASN A 164 2.80 11.40 5.28
N PHE A 165 2.09 10.72 6.18
CA PHE A 165 1.86 11.21 7.54
C PHE A 165 3.18 11.36 8.33
N LEU A 166 4.10 10.39 8.24
CA LEU A 166 5.39 10.45 8.96
C LEU A 166 6.16 11.72 8.59
N LYS A 167 6.34 12.00 7.29
CA LYS A 167 7.05 13.20 6.84
C LYS A 167 6.32 14.50 7.22
N THR A 168 4.99 14.47 7.20
CA THR A 168 4.18 15.59 7.65
C THR A 168 4.40 15.87 9.13
N MET A 169 4.41 14.84 9.98
CA MET A 169 4.67 15.00 11.41
C MET A 169 6.10 15.44 11.68
N LEU A 170 7.10 14.86 11.02
CA LEU A 170 8.49 15.31 11.14
C LEU A 170 8.62 16.83 10.88
N ARG A 171 8.01 17.33 9.82
CA ARG A 171 8.02 18.75 9.51
C ARG A 171 7.26 19.58 10.54
N LEU A 172 6.02 19.22 10.84
CA LEU A 172 5.16 20.02 11.71
C LEU A 172 5.67 20.07 13.14
N THR A 173 6.22 18.97 13.68
CA THR A 173 6.79 18.94 15.03
C THR A 173 8.11 19.69 15.16
N ALA A 174 8.82 19.91 14.06
CA ALA A 174 9.99 20.77 14.01
C ALA A 174 9.64 22.27 13.96
N GLU A 175 8.50 22.61 13.31
CA GLU A 175 8.13 23.99 13.00
C GLU A 175 7.16 24.61 14.02
N ARG A 176 6.37 23.81 14.74
CA ARG A 176 5.25 24.27 15.56
C ARG A 176 5.46 23.99 17.04
N PRO A 177 5.04 24.88 17.95
CA PRO A 177 5.10 24.66 19.38
C PRO A 177 4.07 23.63 19.86
N GLU A 178 2.95 23.49 19.14
CA GLU A 178 1.89 22.56 19.48
C GLU A 178 1.12 22.05 18.24
N LEU A 179 0.52 20.85 18.35
CA LEU A 179 -0.30 20.21 17.34
C LEU A 179 -1.47 19.47 17.98
N ASN A 180 -2.64 19.46 17.29
CA ASN A 180 -3.74 18.56 17.63
C ASN A 180 -3.74 17.39 16.65
N VAL A 181 -3.78 16.15 17.15
CA VAL A 181 -3.79 14.94 16.33
C VAL A 181 -4.88 13.98 16.81
N VAL A 182 -5.62 13.42 15.85
CA VAL A 182 -6.75 12.54 16.11
C VAL A 182 -6.31 11.26 16.84
N PHE A 183 -6.99 10.92 17.96
CA PHE A 183 -6.69 9.72 18.75
C PHE A 183 -7.76 8.63 18.69
N ASP A 184 -8.97 8.94 18.21
CA ASP A 184 -10.12 8.02 18.09
C ASP A 184 -10.20 7.28 16.74
N GLN A 185 -9.13 7.35 15.95
CA GLN A 185 -8.92 6.52 14.76
C GLN A 185 -7.72 5.59 15.01
N VAL A 186 -7.98 4.29 14.98
CA VAL A 186 -7.04 3.24 15.39
C VAL A 186 -6.72 2.32 14.21
N GLY A 187 -5.44 2.09 13.97
CA GLY A 187 -4.94 1.27 12.87
C GLY A 187 -3.53 0.74 13.12
N SER A 188 -2.88 0.33 12.06
CA SER A 188 -1.48 -0.11 12.08
C SER A 188 -0.71 0.59 10.96
N PRO A 189 0.30 1.42 11.27
CA PRO A 189 1.17 1.99 10.24
C PRO A 189 1.90 0.91 9.45
N THR A 190 2.12 1.15 8.17
CA THR A 190 2.85 0.23 7.28
C THR A 190 4.03 0.95 6.64
N TYR A 191 5.23 0.51 6.93
CA TYR A 191 6.42 0.95 6.22
C TYR A 191 6.47 0.30 4.84
N ALA A 192 6.55 1.11 3.78
CA ALA A 192 6.55 0.61 2.41
C ALA A 192 7.74 -0.31 2.11
N GLY A 193 8.87 -0.14 2.81
CA GLY A 193 10.02 -1.03 2.73
C GLY A 193 9.73 -2.45 3.21
N ASP A 194 8.96 -2.60 4.30
CA ASP A 194 8.58 -3.93 4.82
C ASP A 194 7.55 -4.62 3.92
N LEU A 195 6.56 -3.86 3.41
CA LEU A 195 5.62 -4.37 2.42
C LEU A 195 6.36 -4.80 1.15
N ALA A 196 7.33 -4.01 0.69
CA ALA A 196 8.15 -4.36 -0.46
C ALA A 196 8.97 -5.63 -0.23
N ILE A 197 9.58 -5.80 0.96
CA ILE A 197 10.30 -7.01 1.34
C ILE A 197 9.37 -8.24 1.33
N ALA A 198 8.17 -8.12 1.86
CA ALA A 198 7.19 -9.19 1.86
C ALA A 198 6.80 -9.60 0.42
N LEU A 199 6.44 -8.64 -0.42
CA LEU A 199 6.09 -8.88 -1.83
C LEU A 199 7.28 -9.48 -2.60
N PHE A 200 8.47 -8.93 -2.40
CA PHE A 200 9.70 -9.41 -3.03
C PHE A 200 9.99 -10.86 -2.63
N THR A 201 9.88 -11.21 -1.35
CA THR A 201 10.05 -12.57 -0.85
C THR A 201 9.05 -13.54 -1.49
N ILE A 202 7.77 -13.14 -1.59
CA ILE A 202 6.72 -13.95 -2.22
C ILE A 202 7.03 -14.18 -3.70
N ILE A 203 7.44 -13.12 -4.42
CA ILE A 203 7.74 -13.16 -5.85
C ILE A 203 9.00 -13.98 -6.14
N GLU A 204 10.12 -13.67 -5.48
CA GLU A 204 11.41 -14.34 -5.69
C GLU A 204 11.34 -15.83 -5.33
N GLY A 205 10.65 -16.14 -4.23
CA GLY A 205 10.47 -17.52 -3.80
C GLY A 205 9.44 -18.31 -4.61
N GLY A 206 8.70 -17.68 -5.53
CA GLY A 206 7.59 -18.33 -6.22
C GLY A 206 6.49 -18.80 -5.28
N LEU A 207 6.38 -18.19 -4.09
CA LEU A 207 5.50 -18.65 -3.02
C LEU A 207 4.02 -18.46 -3.32
N TYR A 208 3.70 -17.64 -4.33
CA TYR A 208 2.33 -17.35 -4.78
C TYR A 208 1.68 -18.46 -5.60
N GLU A 209 2.46 -19.42 -6.11
CA GLU A 209 1.94 -20.48 -6.98
C GLU A 209 0.91 -21.36 -6.24
N GLY A 210 -0.34 -21.36 -6.75
CA GLY A 210 -1.47 -22.06 -6.11
C GLY A 210 -1.95 -21.44 -4.80
N ARG A 211 -1.57 -20.20 -4.53
CA ARG A 211 -1.93 -19.44 -3.31
C ARG A 211 -2.48 -18.07 -3.66
N GLU A 212 -3.17 -17.99 -4.79
CA GLU A 212 -3.89 -16.79 -5.22
C GLU A 212 -4.99 -16.43 -4.20
N GLY A 213 -5.36 -15.15 -4.12
CA GLY A 213 -6.41 -14.69 -3.22
C GLY A 213 -6.11 -13.33 -2.58
N VAL A 214 -6.95 -12.97 -1.60
CA VAL A 214 -6.82 -11.72 -0.84
C VAL A 214 -6.04 -11.96 0.44
N TYR A 215 -5.13 -11.05 0.76
CA TYR A 215 -4.28 -11.06 1.95
C TYR A 215 -4.22 -9.68 2.57
N HIS A 216 -3.89 -9.62 3.86
CA HIS A 216 -3.68 -8.39 4.58
C HIS A 216 -2.22 -8.23 4.98
N PHE A 217 -1.67 -7.02 4.82
CA PHE A 217 -0.35 -6.67 5.30
C PHE A 217 -0.34 -5.27 5.93
N SER A 218 0.12 -5.18 7.16
CA SER A 218 0.59 -3.96 7.84
C SER A 218 1.69 -4.35 8.82
N ASN A 219 2.46 -3.41 9.33
CA ASN A 219 3.39 -3.76 10.41
C ASN A 219 2.63 -4.25 11.65
N GLU A 220 3.29 -5.03 12.52
CA GLU A 220 2.69 -5.48 13.78
C GLU A 220 2.48 -4.33 14.75
N GLY A 221 1.54 -4.52 15.67
CA GLY A 221 1.14 -3.50 16.64
C GLY A 221 -0.03 -2.66 16.16
N VAL A 222 -0.56 -1.87 17.09
CA VAL A 222 -1.76 -1.04 16.92
C VAL A 222 -1.50 0.31 17.58
N CYS A 223 -1.93 1.40 16.96
CA CYS A 223 -1.86 2.73 17.53
C CYS A 223 -2.95 3.65 16.95
N SER A 224 -3.18 4.80 17.59
CA SER A 224 -3.90 5.92 16.99
C SER A 224 -2.95 6.79 16.14
N TRP A 225 -3.51 7.71 15.34
CA TRP A 225 -2.70 8.74 14.68
C TRP A 225 -1.94 9.60 15.68
N TYR A 226 -2.57 9.88 16.85
CA TYR A 226 -1.92 10.60 17.96
C TYR A 226 -0.69 9.85 18.48
N ASP A 227 -0.83 8.55 18.80
CA ASP A 227 0.30 7.73 19.25
C ASP A 227 1.42 7.69 18.23
N PHE A 228 1.07 7.56 16.94
CA PHE A 228 2.05 7.54 15.86
C PHE A 228 2.78 8.88 15.74
N ALA A 229 2.07 10.02 15.87
CA ALA A 229 2.68 11.35 15.84
C ALA A 229 3.63 11.59 17.03
N VAL A 230 3.24 11.16 18.24
CA VAL A 230 4.07 11.26 19.46
C VAL A 230 5.37 10.46 19.29
N GLU A 231 5.28 9.23 18.80
CA GLU A 231 6.47 8.39 18.60
C GLU A 231 7.38 8.93 17.49
N ILE A 232 6.82 9.51 16.41
CA ILE A 232 7.59 10.18 15.36
C ILE A 232 8.38 11.36 15.93
N ALA A 233 7.73 12.23 16.73
CA ALA A 233 8.38 13.37 17.37
C ALA A 233 9.50 12.93 18.29
N ARG A 234 9.24 11.92 19.14
CA ARG A 234 10.23 11.33 20.05
C ARG A 234 11.44 10.78 19.29
N ALA A 235 11.25 10.00 18.25
CA ALA A 235 12.32 9.42 17.44
C ALA A 235 13.13 10.47 16.64
N ALA A 236 12.49 11.59 16.33
CA ALA A 236 13.14 12.73 15.69
C ALA A 236 13.94 13.61 16.67
N GLY A 237 13.64 13.56 17.98
CA GLY A 237 14.18 14.47 18.97
C GLY A 237 13.50 15.83 18.99
N HIS A 238 12.21 15.91 18.61
CA HIS A 238 11.42 17.15 18.56
C HIS A 238 10.65 17.38 19.87
N ASP A 239 11.36 17.44 20.99
CA ASP A 239 10.79 17.52 22.34
C ASP A 239 10.09 18.85 22.66
N ALA A 240 10.31 19.89 21.85
CA ALA A 240 9.73 21.21 22.06
C ALA A 240 8.27 21.33 21.59
N CYS A 241 7.79 20.41 20.74
CA CYS A 241 6.43 20.42 20.23
C CYS A 241 5.51 19.61 21.14
N VAL A 242 4.47 20.25 21.67
CA VAL A 242 3.43 19.58 22.46
C VAL A 242 2.38 19.00 21.51
N ILE A 243 2.13 17.70 21.57
CA ILE A 243 1.10 17.04 20.76
C ILE A 243 -0.09 16.72 21.65
N HIS A 244 -1.25 17.31 21.32
CA HIS A 244 -2.52 17.12 22.03
C HIS A 244 -3.40 16.10 21.29
N PRO A 245 -4.03 15.15 22.00
CA PRO A 245 -5.07 14.31 21.39
C PRO A 245 -6.34 15.13 21.12
N CYS A 246 -6.98 14.90 19.98
CA CYS A 246 -8.31 15.45 19.67
C CYS A 246 -9.22 14.36 19.09
N HIS A 247 -10.55 14.58 19.16
CA HIS A 247 -11.51 13.72 18.51
C HIS A 247 -11.62 14.01 17.00
N SER A 248 -12.14 13.05 16.26
CA SER A 248 -12.33 13.18 14.81
C SER A 248 -13.30 14.31 14.43
N ASP A 249 -14.30 14.60 15.26
CA ASP A 249 -15.26 15.69 15.07
C ASP A 249 -14.67 17.09 15.37
N GLU A 250 -13.58 17.16 16.13
CA GLU A 250 -12.82 18.39 16.38
C GLU A 250 -11.82 18.70 15.24
N PHE A 251 -11.56 17.71 14.36
CA PHE A 251 -10.60 17.85 13.26
C PHE A 251 -11.33 18.00 11.92
N PRO A 252 -11.19 19.13 11.21
CA PRO A 252 -11.83 19.35 9.93
C PRO A 252 -11.42 18.30 8.89
N SER A 253 -12.32 17.39 8.51
CA SER A 253 -12.11 16.41 7.46
C SER A 253 -13.35 16.33 6.58
N LYS A 254 -13.18 16.30 5.26
CA LYS A 254 -14.26 16.07 4.31
C LYS A 254 -14.77 14.64 4.33
N VAL A 255 -13.90 13.71 4.72
CA VAL A 255 -14.13 12.27 4.64
C VAL A 255 -14.33 11.69 6.03
N LYS A 256 -15.37 10.89 6.19
CA LYS A 256 -15.50 10.05 7.37
C LYS A 256 -14.49 8.90 7.26
N ARG A 257 -13.46 8.96 8.10
CA ARG A 257 -12.43 7.91 8.15
C ARG A 257 -12.87 6.78 9.08
N PRO A 258 -12.44 5.52 8.83
CA PRO A 258 -12.72 4.40 9.72
C PRO A 258 -12.17 4.66 11.13
N ALA A 259 -13.01 4.48 12.17
CA ALA A 259 -12.55 4.59 13.55
C ALA A 259 -11.63 3.42 13.93
N TYR A 260 -11.82 2.24 13.31
CA TYR A 260 -11.01 1.06 13.53
C TYR A 260 -10.65 0.39 12.20
N SER A 261 -9.37 0.38 11.84
CA SER A 261 -8.86 -0.15 10.56
C SER A 261 -7.75 -1.19 10.72
N VAL A 262 -7.61 -1.79 11.90
CA VAL A 262 -6.61 -2.82 12.15
C VAL A 262 -6.88 -4.06 11.29
N LEU A 263 -5.88 -4.48 10.51
CA LEU A 263 -5.93 -5.66 9.67
C LEU A 263 -5.38 -6.89 10.42
N ASP A 264 -6.05 -8.04 10.29
CA ASP A 264 -5.51 -9.33 10.72
C ASP A 264 -4.53 -9.84 9.66
N LYS A 265 -3.30 -10.11 10.05
CA LYS A 265 -2.20 -10.55 9.18
C LYS A 265 -1.91 -12.04 9.30
N SER A 266 -2.73 -12.78 10.05
CA SER A 266 -2.50 -14.21 10.30
C SER A 266 -2.42 -15.01 9.02
N LYS A 267 -3.30 -14.73 8.05
CA LYS A 267 -3.35 -15.46 6.77
C LYS A 267 -2.05 -15.28 5.96
N ILE A 268 -1.57 -14.06 5.76
CA ILE A 268 -0.36 -13.82 4.97
C ILE A 268 0.88 -14.44 5.63
N LYS A 269 1.00 -14.32 6.98
CA LYS A 269 2.10 -14.93 7.75
C LYS A 269 2.10 -16.45 7.63
N GLN A 270 0.97 -17.09 7.83
CA GLN A 270 0.86 -18.54 7.77
C GLN A 270 1.05 -19.09 6.36
N THR A 271 0.52 -18.38 5.33
CA THR A 271 0.58 -18.84 3.95
C THR A 271 1.99 -18.73 3.37
N PHE A 272 2.70 -17.66 3.68
CA PHE A 272 4.00 -17.34 3.05
C PHE A 272 5.19 -17.44 4.00
N GLY A 273 4.96 -17.75 5.28
CA GLY A 273 6.04 -17.85 6.28
C GLY A 273 6.71 -16.52 6.57
N LEU A 274 5.95 -15.42 6.59
CA LEU A 274 6.50 -14.08 6.77
C LEU A 274 6.58 -13.70 8.26
N ASP A 275 7.71 -13.11 8.64
CA ASP A 275 7.87 -12.36 9.87
C ASP A 275 7.66 -10.86 9.56
N ILE A 276 6.77 -10.22 10.32
CA ILE A 276 6.42 -8.82 10.11
C ILE A 276 6.94 -8.00 11.29
N PRO A 277 7.80 -6.99 11.06
CA PRO A 277 8.32 -6.13 12.12
C PRO A 277 7.23 -5.33 12.82
N HIS A 278 7.49 -4.91 14.07
CA HIS A 278 6.63 -3.98 14.78
C HIS A 278 6.74 -2.57 14.18
N TRP A 279 5.63 -1.84 14.09
CA TRP A 279 5.56 -0.53 13.43
C TRP A 279 6.56 0.50 13.98
N ARG A 280 6.89 0.45 15.30
CA ARG A 280 7.87 1.35 15.88
C ARG A 280 9.28 1.12 15.34
N GLU A 281 9.70 -0.12 15.25
CA GLU A 281 11.01 -0.48 14.70
C GLU A 281 11.15 -0.01 13.25
N SER A 282 10.12 -0.25 12.45
CA SER A 282 10.06 0.16 11.05
C SER A 282 10.04 1.69 10.90
N MET A 283 9.34 2.39 11.81
CA MET A 283 9.30 3.85 11.83
C MET A 283 10.67 4.44 12.19
N GLU A 284 11.33 3.93 13.22
CA GLU A 284 12.68 4.37 13.63
C GLU A 284 13.70 4.09 12.51
N TYR A 285 13.59 2.95 11.84
CA TYR A 285 14.41 2.62 10.67
C TYR A 285 14.21 3.61 9.52
N CYS A 286 12.96 3.92 9.17
CA CYS A 286 12.61 4.90 8.14
C CYS A 286 13.17 6.31 8.46
N ILE A 287 13.01 6.78 9.71
CA ILE A 287 13.57 8.06 10.16
C ILE A 287 15.10 8.05 10.05
N GLY A 288 15.74 6.96 10.43
CA GLY A 288 17.19 6.80 10.31
C GLY A 288 17.69 6.88 8.86
N ARG A 289 16.93 6.34 7.89
CA ARG A 289 17.22 6.47 6.47
C ARG A 289 17.05 7.90 5.96
N LEU A 290 16.00 8.61 6.39
CA LEU A 290 15.80 10.02 6.05
C LEU A 290 16.98 10.88 6.52
N LYS A 291 17.39 10.73 7.79
CA LYS A 291 18.54 11.48 8.35
C LYS A 291 19.84 11.22 7.59
N LYS A 292 20.08 10.00 7.13
CA LYS A 292 21.28 9.67 6.32
C LYS A 292 21.22 10.29 4.93
N ALA A 293 20.04 10.36 4.31
CA ALA A 293 19.89 10.97 2.98
C ALA A 293 20.08 12.50 3.00
N GLU A 294 19.78 13.17 4.11
CA GLU A 294 20.00 14.61 4.30
C GLU A 294 21.48 14.99 4.54
N GLN A 295 22.32 14.00 4.88
CA GLN A 295 23.76 14.20 5.14
C GLN A 295 24.63 13.93 3.90
N GLN A 296 24.06 13.45 2.82
CA GLN A 296 24.73 13.20 1.52
C GLN A 296 24.44 14.31 0.51
#